data_f6995cc6ed6ceb8eaf15adc11850749b
#
_entry.id   f6995cc6ed6ceb8eaf15adc11850749b
#
_cell.length_a   1.000
_cell.length_b   1.000
_cell.length_c   1.000
_cell.angle_alpha   90.00
_cell.angle_beta   90.00
_cell.angle_gamma   90.00
#
_symmetry.space_group_name_H-M   'P 1'
#
loop_
_entity.id
_entity.type
_entity.pdbx_description
1 polymer ?
#
loop_
_entity_poly.entity_id
_entity_poly.type
_entity_poly.pdbx_seq_one_letter_code
_entity_poly.pdbx_strand_id
1 'polypeptide(L)'
;MRVMKFGLDADYSDSWMGGGRTIFSPEAHIGIPNILGGMDDTDSRCSRVGAGGKFLKFPANLLRLQKMPFSSALLWKNSFQLSAYPLAASQQFQVGGISNVRGYPSGEYVGDQGLASTFEWLLPLSFIPKDFMVPFSKAKFYDALRVALFYDWGWARLKKPQAGELKSDTLRSAGFGMRFNLPEDFSVRADLAWPLDRTPSDDDHMHPWIAVSKEF
;
A
#
# COMPACT_ATOMS: atom_id res chain seq x y z
N MET A 1 -23.70 -1.30 -5.15
CA MET A 1 -23.30 0.10 -4.92
C MET A 1 -22.89 0.75 -6.23
N ARG A 2 -23.22 2.02 -6.46
CA ARG A 2 -22.79 2.81 -7.63
C ARG A 2 -21.88 3.93 -7.14
N VAL A 3 -20.74 4.10 -7.80
CA VAL A 3 -19.72 5.06 -7.40
C VAL A 3 -19.21 5.81 -8.62
N MET A 4 -19.21 7.12 -8.55
CA MET A 4 -18.54 8.00 -9.52
C MET A 4 -17.17 8.34 -8.96
N LYS A 5 -16.13 8.24 -9.80
CA LYS A 5 -14.74 8.49 -9.41
C LYS A 5 -14.15 9.58 -10.29
N PHE A 6 -13.46 10.51 -9.68
CA PHE A 6 -12.65 11.52 -10.34
C PHE A 6 -11.24 11.43 -9.77
N GLY A 7 -10.23 11.45 -10.61
CA GLY A 7 -8.85 11.36 -10.18
C GLY A 7 -7.95 12.26 -11.03
N LEU A 8 -6.80 12.57 -10.46
CA LEU A 8 -5.69 13.25 -11.13
C LEU A 8 -4.42 12.45 -10.85
N ASP A 9 -3.53 12.39 -11.83
CA ASP A 9 -2.20 11.84 -11.67
C ASP A 9 -1.18 12.94 -11.93
N ALA A 10 -0.28 13.16 -10.99
CA ALA A 10 0.84 14.07 -11.10
C ALA A 10 2.15 13.31 -10.97
N ASP A 11 3.04 13.48 -11.93
CA ASP A 11 4.38 12.88 -11.94
C ASP A 11 5.41 14.00 -12.05
N TYR A 12 6.27 14.09 -11.04
CA TYR A 12 7.26 15.14 -10.92
C TYR A 12 8.63 14.55 -10.62
N SER A 13 9.64 14.97 -11.39
CA SER A 13 11.04 14.61 -11.16
C SER A 13 11.84 15.86 -10.80
N ASP A 14 12.71 15.73 -9.81
CA ASP A 14 13.59 16.81 -9.31
C ASP A 14 15.04 16.34 -9.16
N SER A 15 15.93 17.30 -8.93
CA SER A 15 17.37 17.06 -8.71
C SER A 15 17.78 17.10 -7.23
N TRP A 16 16.84 17.22 -6.30
CA TRP A 16 17.12 17.31 -4.88
C TRP A 16 17.85 16.04 -4.37
N MET A 17 18.95 16.23 -3.62
CA MET A 17 19.79 15.13 -3.06
C MET A 17 20.18 14.05 -4.09
N GLY A 18 20.53 14.44 -5.31
CA GLY A 18 20.93 13.50 -6.37
C GLY A 18 19.79 13.03 -7.28
N GLY A 19 18.59 13.54 -7.07
CA GLY A 19 17.42 13.34 -7.90
C GLY A 19 16.38 12.40 -7.31
N GLY A 20 15.12 12.75 -7.52
CA GLY A 20 13.98 11.97 -7.09
C GLY A 20 12.82 12.06 -8.07
N ARG A 21 11.90 11.12 -7.96
CA ARG A 21 10.61 11.10 -8.68
C ARG A 21 9.48 10.96 -7.69
N THR A 22 8.48 11.81 -7.81
CA THR A 22 7.29 11.81 -6.98
C THR A 22 6.07 11.59 -7.85
N ILE A 23 5.25 10.61 -7.50
CA ILE A 23 3.95 10.34 -8.14
C ILE A 23 2.88 10.60 -7.08
N PHE A 24 1.89 11.42 -7.42
CA PHE A 24 0.78 11.74 -6.53
C PHE A 24 -0.55 11.56 -7.25
N SER A 25 -1.41 10.69 -6.73
CA SER A 25 -2.68 10.28 -7.33
C SER A 25 -3.83 10.50 -6.34
N PRO A 26 -4.38 11.74 -6.24
CA PRO A 26 -5.57 12.00 -5.46
C PRO A 26 -6.83 11.64 -6.24
N GLU A 27 -7.84 11.10 -5.54
CA GLU A 27 -9.13 10.77 -6.12
C GLU A 27 -10.28 11.34 -5.25
N ALA A 28 -11.44 11.53 -5.86
CA ALA A 28 -12.71 11.81 -5.19
C ALA A 28 -13.73 10.75 -5.62
N HIS A 29 -14.29 10.03 -4.64
CA HIS A 29 -15.31 9.01 -4.87
C HIS A 29 -16.64 9.46 -4.28
N ILE A 30 -17.67 9.51 -5.12
CA ILE A 30 -19.03 9.91 -4.75
C ILE A 30 -19.94 8.70 -4.92
N GLY A 31 -20.52 8.23 -3.81
CA GLY A 31 -21.53 7.19 -3.81
C GLY A 31 -22.88 7.75 -4.22
N ILE A 32 -23.56 7.09 -5.15
CA ILE A 32 -24.86 7.51 -5.70
C ILE A 32 -25.93 6.52 -5.21
N PRO A 33 -26.78 6.93 -4.25
CA PRO A 33 -27.88 6.11 -3.79
C PRO A 33 -29.03 6.11 -4.82
N ASN A 34 -29.90 5.10 -4.75
CA ASN A 34 -31.22 5.01 -5.43
C ASN A 34 -31.23 5.12 -6.97
N ILE A 35 -30.09 5.28 -7.64
CA ILE A 35 -29.98 5.36 -9.09
C ILE A 35 -29.42 4.06 -9.65
N LEU A 36 -30.04 3.49 -10.69
CA LEU A 36 -29.60 2.27 -11.38
C LEU A 36 -29.32 1.09 -10.42
N GLY A 37 -30.15 0.93 -9.39
CA GLY A 37 -29.97 -0.11 -8.37
C GLY A 37 -28.90 0.21 -7.30
N GLY A 38 -28.56 1.49 -7.13
CA GLY A 38 -27.75 1.98 -6.02
C GLY A 38 -28.42 1.69 -4.69
N MET A 39 -27.63 1.26 -3.70
CA MET A 39 -28.12 0.97 -2.34
C MET A 39 -28.51 2.26 -1.63
N ASP A 40 -29.59 2.24 -0.85
CA ASP A 40 -29.94 3.29 0.10
C ASP A 40 -29.26 3.03 1.46
N ASP A 41 -29.24 4.04 2.34
CA ASP A 41 -28.62 3.95 3.67
C ASP A 41 -29.32 2.97 4.60
N THR A 42 -30.59 2.64 4.31
CA THR A 42 -31.43 1.68 5.04
C THR A 42 -31.55 0.31 4.38
N ASP A 43 -30.86 0.09 3.26
CA ASP A 43 -30.91 -1.19 2.52
C ASP A 43 -30.36 -2.32 3.39
N SER A 44 -31.10 -3.43 3.49
CA SER A 44 -30.72 -4.63 4.27
C SER A 44 -29.41 -5.27 3.78
N ARG A 45 -28.96 -4.95 2.58
CA ARG A 45 -27.67 -5.40 2.01
C ARG A 45 -26.48 -4.54 2.46
N CYS A 46 -26.71 -3.49 3.26
CA CYS A 46 -25.61 -2.69 3.81
C CYS A 46 -24.77 -3.55 4.76
N SER A 47 -23.47 -3.58 4.57
CA SER A 47 -22.54 -4.33 5.44
C SER A 47 -22.43 -3.74 6.85
N ARG A 48 -22.85 -2.47 7.05
CA ARG A 48 -22.85 -1.75 8.33
C ARG A 48 -23.99 -0.75 8.38
N VAL A 49 -24.49 -0.48 9.58
CA VAL A 49 -25.55 0.52 9.79
C VAL A 49 -25.09 1.92 9.36
N GLY A 50 -25.83 2.53 8.46
CA GLY A 50 -25.56 3.86 7.90
C GLY A 50 -24.41 3.89 6.87
N ALA A 51 -23.97 2.73 6.38
CA ALA A 51 -22.97 2.58 5.34
C ALA A 51 -23.62 2.24 3.99
N GLY A 52 -24.58 3.06 3.58
CA GLY A 52 -25.32 2.88 2.32
C GLY A 52 -24.59 3.39 1.09
N GLY A 53 -25.37 3.66 0.04
CA GLY A 53 -24.85 4.15 -1.23
C GLY A 53 -24.42 5.61 -1.23
N LYS A 54 -24.84 6.42 -0.25
CA LYS A 54 -24.52 7.85 -0.15
C LYS A 54 -23.24 8.05 0.64
N PHE A 55 -22.15 8.36 -0.03
CA PHE A 55 -20.90 8.72 0.63
C PHE A 55 -20.04 9.64 -0.22
N LEU A 56 -19.12 10.31 0.43
CA LEU A 56 -18.03 11.07 -0.19
C LEU A 56 -16.74 10.66 0.51
N LYS A 57 -15.75 10.20 -0.27
CA LYS A 57 -14.43 9.88 0.23
C LYS A 57 -13.34 10.39 -0.71
N PHE A 58 -12.19 10.66 -0.14
CA PHE A 58 -11.00 11.15 -0.83
C PHE A 58 -9.83 10.21 -0.55
N PRO A 59 -9.64 9.17 -1.36
CA PRO A 59 -8.41 8.39 -1.33
C PRO A 59 -7.31 9.15 -2.08
N ALA A 60 -6.05 8.96 -1.65
CA ALA A 60 -4.90 9.40 -2.42
C ALA A 60 -3.69 8.51 -2.16
N ASN A 61 -2.81 8.44 -3.15
CA ASN A 61 -1.54 7.76 -3.06
C ASN A 61 -0.41 8.73 -3.37
N LEU A 62 0.68 8.62 -2.60
CA LEU A 62 1.92 9.33 -2.82
C LEU A 62 3.05 8.31 -2.83
N LEU A 63 3.83 8.33 -3.90
CA LEU A 63 5.05 7.53 -4.01
C LEU A 63 6.21 8.47 -4.31
N ARG A 64 7.29 8.37 -3.53
CA ARG A 64 8.55 9.03 -3.81
C ARG A 64 9.68 8.02 -3.87
N LEU A 65 10.39 8.03 -4.99
CA LEU A 65 11.68 7.35 -5.14
C LEU A 65 12.77 8.39 -5.11
N GLN A 66 13.62 8.32 -4.08
CA GLN A 66 14.75 9.24 -3.87
C GLN A 66 16.05 8.49 -4.09
N LYS A 67 16.91 8.99 -4.96
CA LYS A 67 18.28 8.50 -5.07
C LYS A 67 19.07 8.84 -3.81
N MET A 68 19.86 7.88 -3.35
CA MET A 68 20.69 8.01 -2.16
C MET A 68 22.14 7.67 -2.51
N PRO A 69 23.13 8.07 -1.68
CA PRO A 69 24.53 7.70 -1.88
C PRO A 69 24.75 6.19 -2.05
N PHE A 70 25.89 5.80 -2.58
CA PHE A 70 26.31 4.40 -2.78
C PHE A 70 25.36 3.58 -3.68
N SER A 71 24.78 4.21 -4.70
CA SER A 71 23.81 3.59 -5.62
C SER A 71 22.59 3.00 -4.91
N SER A 72 22.30 3.45 -3.70
CA SER A 72 21.09 3.08 -2.98
C SER A 72 19.91 4.01 -3.35
N ALA A 73 18.70 3.64 -2.94
CA ALA A 73 17.51 4.46 -3.12
C ALA A 73 16.56 4.30 -1.92
N LEU A 74 15.86 5.36 -1.59
CA LEU A 74 14.76 5.33 -0.62
C LEU A 74 13.43 5.41 -1.37
N LEU A 75 12.57 4.43 -1.15
CA LEU A 75 11.21 4.40 -1.63
C LEU A 75 10.28 4.72 -0.46
N TRP A 76 9.52 5.79 -0.59
CA TRP A 76 8.51 6.20 0.37
C TRP A 76 7.12 6.14 -0.27
N LYS A 77 6.26 5.26 0.24
CA LYS A 77 4.89 5.07 -0.23
C LYS A 77 3.93 5.52 0.86
N ASN A 78 2.90 6.24 0.47
CA ASN A 78 1.81 6.61 1.36
C ASN A 78 0.49 6.36 0.65
N SER A 79 -0.44 5.80 1.40
CA SER A 79 -1.84 5.70 0.97
C SER A 79 -2.69 6.29 2.08
N PHE A 80 -3.63 7.16 1.73
CA PHE A 80 -4.54 7.72 2.71
C PHE A 80 -5.97 7.76 2.19
N GLN A 81 -6.92 7.77 3.09
CA GLN A 81 -8.33 7.92 2.79
C GLN A 81 -9.01 8.77 3.84
N LEU A 82 -9.71 9.80 3.40
CA LEU A 82 -10.65 10.57 4.23
C LEU A 82 -12.08 10.24 3.79
N SER A 83 -12.98 10.08 4.74
CA SER A 83 -14.41 9.94 4.48
C SER A 83 -15.22 10.80 5.43
N ALA A 84 -16.28 11.43 4.92
CA ALA A 84 -17.25 12.15 5.73
C ALA A 84 -18.29 11.20 6.36
N TYR A 85 -18.48 10.00 5.78
CA TYR A 85 -19.53 9.04 6.10
C TYR A 85 -18.95 7.70 6.55
N PRO A 86 -19.71 6.88 7.30
CA PRO A 86 -19.43 5.46 7.43
C PRO A 86 -19.44 4.81 6.04
N LEU A 87 -18.52 3.90 5.79
CA LEU A 87 -18.37 3.26 4.49
C LEU A 87 -18.75 1.78 4.58
N ALA A 88 -19.33 1.26 3.50
CA ALA A 88 -19.47 -0.17 3.32
C ALA A 88 -18.09 -0.85 3.29
N ALA A 89 -17.98 -2.10 3.72
CA ALA A 89 -16.73 -2.85 3.84
C ALA A 89 -15.86 -2.78 2.57
N SER A 90 -16.48 -2.85 1.38
CA SER A 90 -15.79 -2.76 0.09
C SER A 90 -15.20 -1.37 -0.22
N GLN A 91 -15.51 -0.35 0.56
CA GLN A 91 -15.04 1.03 0.40
C GLN A 91 -14.14 1.48 1.54
N GLN A 92 -13.99 0.67 2.59
CA GLN A 92 -13.14 0.98 3.73
C GLN A 92 -11.65 0.93 3.37
N PHE A 93 -10.86 1.68 4.10
CA PHE A 93 -9.40 1.63 4.06
C PHE A 93 -8.93 0.41 4.87
N GLN A 94 -8.03 -0.38 4.27
CA GLN A 94 -7.50 -1.59 4.90
C GLN A 94 -6.06 -1.36 5.34
N VAL A 95 -5.73 -1.81 6.56
CA VAL A 95 -4.38 -1.84 7.12
C VAL A 95 -3.99 -3.30 7.35
N GLY A 96 -2.77 -3.65 6.96
CA GLY A 96 -2.25 -5.03 6.94
C GLY A 96 -2.11 -5.59 5.53
N GLY A 97 -1.17 -6.50 5.35
CA GLY A 97 -0.87 -7.20 4.12
C GLY A 97 0.29 -6.62 3.31
N ILE A 98 0.61 -7.29 2.21
CA ILE A 98 1.75 -7.00 1.32
C ILE A 98 1.77 -5.55 0.80
N SER A 99 0.60 -4.90 0.71
CA SER A 99 0.47 -3.56 0.10
C SER A 99 0.87 -2.42 1.02
N ASN A 100 0.79 -2.62 2.36
CA ASN A 100 1.09 -1.58 3.33
C ASN A 100 1.81 -2.10 4.59
N VAL A 101 1.13 -2.68 5.59
CA VAL A 101 1.77 -3.12 6.85
C VAL A 101 2.02 -4.63 6.81
N ARG A 102 3.18 -5.01 6.28
CA ARG A 102 3.52 -6.40 5.91
C ARG A 102 3.64 -7.39 7.06
N GLY A 103 3.82 -6.92 8.29
CA GLY A 103 3.88 -7.79 9.48
C GLY A 103 2.51 -8.30 9.95
N TYR A 104 1.44 -8.05 9.19
CA TYR A 104 0.08 -8.44 9.52
C TYR A 104 -0.63 -9.02 8.30
N PRO A 105 -1.63 -9.91 8.47
CA PRO A 105 -2.45 -10.40 7.37
C PRO A 105 -3.21 -9.27 6.68
N SER A 106 -3.67 -9.54 5.46
CA SER A 106 -4.40 -8.54 4.67
C SER A 106 -5.73 -8.17 5.34
N GLY A 107 -5.95 -6.87 5.54
CA GLY A 107 -7.18 -6.38 6.16
C GLY A 107 -7.27 -6.64 7.67
N GLU A 108 -6.14 -6.78 8.36
CA GLU A 108 -6.05 -6.95 9.82
C GLU A 108 -6.89 -5.92 10.59
N TYR A 109 -6.91 -4.69 10.11
CA TYR A 109 -7.82 -3.67 10.57
C TYR A 109 -8.38 -2.86 9.39
N VAL A 110 -9.63 -2.45 9.50
CA VAL A 110 -10.32 -1.66 8.46
C VAL A 110 -10.97 -0.42 9.07
N GLY A 111 -11.02 0.66 8.30
CA GLY A 111 -11.63 1.91 8.76
C GLY A 111 -12.22 2.74 7.64
N ASP A 112 -13.05 3.71 7.99
CA ASP A 112 -13.62 4.66 7.04
C ASP A 112 -12.60 5.72 6.64
N GLN A 113 -11.66 6.01 7.55
CA GLN A 113 -10.50 6.88 7.35
C GLN A 113 -9.24 6.09 7.66
N GLY A 114 -8.15 6.41 6.97
CA GLY A 114 -6.89 5.75 7.24
C GLY A 114 -5.70 6.40 6.56
N LEU A 115 -4.52 6.03 7.04
CA LEU A 115 -3.22 6.39 6.50
C LEU A 115 -2.29 5.19 6.66
N ALA A 116 -1.58 4.85 5.60
CA ALA A 116 -0.50 3.88 5.64
C ALA A 116 0.74 4.47 4.99
N SER A 117 1.90 4.25 5.59
CA SER A 117 3.19 4.75 5.15
C SER A 117 4.21 3.62 5.18
N THR A 118 4.94 3.43 4.10
CA THR A 118 6.05 2.49 3.97
C THR A 118 7.31 3.23 3.60
N PHE A 119 8.36 3.04 4.38
CA PHE A 119 9.72 3.43 4.04
C PHE A 119 10.50 2.19 3.67
N GLU A 120 11.13 2.19 2.50
CA GLU A 120 11.90 1.05 1.99
C GLU A 120 13.24 1.54 1.46
N TRP A 121 14.33 1.12 2.12
CA TRP A 121 15.68 1.43 1.68
C TRP A 121 16.20 0.31 0.79
N LEU A 122 16.43 0.65 -0.47
CA LEU A 122 16.90 -0.25 -1.51
C LEU A 122 18.43 -0.18 -1.62
N LEU A 123 19.08 -1.26 -1.30
CA LEU A 123 20.53 -1.39 -1.25
C LEU A 123 21.03 -2.27 -2.39
N PRO A 124 22.05 -1.84 -3.15
CA PRO A 124 22.73 -2.72 -4.10
C PRO A 124 23.54 -3.79 -3.37
N LEU A 125 23.67 -4.96 -3.94
CA LEU A 125 24.54 -6.01 -3.44
C LEU A 125 25.96 -5.80 -3.98
N SER A 126 26.77 -5.03 -3.26
CA SER A 126 28.11 -4.60 -3.69
C SER A 126 29.13 -5.74 -3.85
N PHE A 127 28.84 -6.92 -3.28
CA PHE A 127 29.66 -8.12 -3.44
C PHE A 127 29.42 -8.86 -4.77
N ILE A 128 28.35 -8.53 -5.51
CA ILE A 128 28.09 -9.09 -6.83
C ILE A 128 28.99 -8.39 -7.86
N PRO A 129 29.77 -9.16 -8.67
CA PRO A 129 30.55 -8.56 -9.74
C PRO A 129 29.67 -7.78 -10.72
N LYS A 130 30.09 -6.56 -11.06
CA LYS A 130 29.30 -5.66 -11.92
C LYS A 130 29.05 -6.20 -13.33
N ASP A 131 29.85 -7.16 -13.78
CA ASP A 131 29.75 -7.73 -15.11
C ASP A 131 29.00 -9.09 -15.14
N PHE A 132 28.53 -9.56 -13.99
CA PHE A 132 27.79 -10.81 -13.91
C PHE A 132 26.40 -10.64 -14.51
N MET A 133 26.12 -11.38 -15.61
CA MET A 133 24.89 -11.27 -16.38
C MET A 133 23.81 -12.19 -15.83
N VAL A 134 22.58 -11.76 -15.90
CA VAL A 134 21.41 -12.61 -15.60
C VAL A 134 21.23 -13.61 -16.75
N PRO A 135 21.12 -14.93 -16.48
CA PRO A 135 20.83 -15.92 -17.52
C PRO A 135 19.56 -15.56 -18.32
N PHE A 136 19.64 -15.69 -19.62
CA PHE A 136 18.54 -15.42 -20.57
C PHE A 136 18.06 -13.94 -20.63
N SER A 137 18.79 -13.00 -20.04
CA SER A 137 18.54 -11.56 -20.11
C SER A 137 19.82 -10.79 -20.45
N LYS A 138 19.66 -9.55 -20.97
CA LYS A 138 20.77 -8.61 -21.15
C LYS A 138 21.07 -7.81 -19.89
N ALA A 139 20.35 -8.06 -18.80
CA ALA A 139 20.53 -7.37 -17.54
C ALA A 139 21.74 -7.89 -16.75
N LYS A 140 22.33 -7.03 -15.94
CA LYS A 140 23.35 -7.40 -14.96
C LYS A 140 22.69 -7.66 -13.60
N PHE A 141 23.13 -8.68 -12.90
CA PHE A 141 22.61 -8.97 -11.55
C PHE A 141 22.77 -7.79 -10.59
N TYR A 142 23.89 -7.06 -10.70
CA TYR A 142 24.14 -5.86 -9.90
C TYR A 142 23.06 -4.79 -10.05
N ASP A 143 22.48 -4.63 -11.23
CA ASP A 143 21.43 -3.64 -11.51
C ASP A 143 20.03 -4.20 -11.22
N ALA A 144 19.83 -5.50 -11.47
CA ALA A 144 18.55 -6.17 -11.35
C ALA A 144 18.18 -6.50 -9.90
N LEU A 145 19.17 -6.80 -9.02
CA LEU A 145 18.93 -7.31 -7.69
C LEU A 145 19.24 -6.27 -6.61
N ARG A 146 18.29 -6.03 -5.71
CA ARG A 146 18.41 -5.14 -4.57
C ARG A 146 17.94 -5.84 -3.30
N VAL A 147 18.57 -5.54 -2.17
CA VAL A 147 18.02 -5.82 -0.85
C VAL A 147 17.19 -4.61 -0.40
N ALA A 148 16.05 -4.89 0.18
CA ALA A 148 15.18 -3.89 0.77
C ALA A 148 15.17 -4.05 2.29
N LEU A 149 15.43 -2.98 3.03
CA LEU A 149 15.11 -2.88 4.45
C LEU A 149 13.91 -1.97 4.58
N PHE A 150 12.90 -2.36 5.36
CA PHE A 150 11.69 -1.57 5.39
C PHE A 150 11.09 -1.42 6.78
N TYR A 151 10.34 -0.33 6.93
CA TYR A 151 9.49 -0.03 8.05
C TYR A 151 8.12 0.40 7.52
N ASP A 152 7.07 -0.25 8.02
CA ASP A 152 5.68 0.03 7.67
C ASP A 152 4.94 0.56 8.89
N TRP A 153 4.08 1.54 8.66
CA TRP A 153 3.17 2.12 9.64
C TRP A 153 1.78 2.28 9.01
N GLY A 154 0.74 1.95 9.73
CA GLY A 154 -0.63 2.12 9.28
C GLY A 154 -1.56 2.45 10.43
N TRP A 155 -2.54 3.29 10.15
CA TRP A 155 -3.61 3.67 11.07
C TRP A 155 -4.93 3.72 10.31
N ALA A 156 -5.99 3.22 10.96
CA ALA A 156 -7.34 3.41 10.44
C ALA A 156 -8.34 3.69 11.56
N ARG A 157 -9.49 4.29 11.20
CA ARG A 157 -10.53 4.71 12.13
C ARG A 157 -11.92 4.50 11.54
N LEU A 158 -12.82 3.96 12.37
CA LEU A 158 -14.26 3.86 12.09
C LEU A 158 -14.99 5.16 12.50
N LYS A 159 -15.88 5.64 11.67
CA LYS A 159 -16.73 6.84 11.93
C LYS A 159 -17.82 6.55 12.97
N LYS A 160 -18.49 5.43 12.84
CA LYS A 160 -19.56 4.99 13.76
C LYS A 160 -19.29 3.53 14.14
N PRO A 161 -18.34 3.28 15.07
CA PRO A 161 -18.07 1.91 15.51
C PRO A 161 -19.31 1.32 16.16
N GLN A 162 -19.59 0.05 15.91
CA GLN A 162 -20.63 -0.72 16.57
C GLN A 162 -20.13 -1.25 17.93
N ALA A 163 -21.05 -1.76 18.75
CA ALA A 163 -20.68 -2.38 20.01
C ALA A 163 -19.69 -3.53 19.78
N GLY A 164 -18.54 -3.51 20.46
CA GLY A 164 -17.47 -4.49 20.29
C GLY A 164 -16.43 -4.15 19.23
N GLU A 165 -16.64 -3.16 18.36
CA GLU A 165 -15.63 -2.71 17.40
C GLU A 165 -14.67 -1.70 18.03
N LEU A 166 -13.38 -1.84 17.75
CA LEU A 166 -12.38 -0.81 18.06
C LEU A 166 -12.63 0.42 17.18
N LYS A 167 -12.60 1.60 17.81
CA LYS A 167 -12.80 2.87 17.09
C LYS A 167 -11.65 3.20 16.14
N SER A 168 -10.43 2.85 16.50
CA SER A 168 -9.22 3.06 15.71
C SER A 168 -8.14 2.07 16.14
N ASP A 169 -7.27 1.74 15.20
CA ASP A 169 -6.11 0.92 15.47
C ASP A 169 -4.89 1.43 14.70
N THR A 170 -3.70 1.14 15.24
CA THR A 170 -2.40 1.48 14.65
C THR A 170 -1.56 0.22 14.61
N LEU A 171 -0.99 -0.08 13.45
CA LEU A 171 -0.15 -1.24 13.23
C LEU A 171 1.21 -0.79 12.67
N ARG A 172 2.28 -1.40 13.16
CA ARG A 172 3.64 -1.17 12.68
C ARG A 172 4.33 -2.49 12.39
N SER A 173 5.15 -2.50 11.36
CA SER A 173 5.99 -3.65 11.05
C SER A 173 7.35 -3.20 10.54
N ALA A 174 8.32 -4.09 10.63
CA ALA A 174 9.63 -3.94 10.03
C ALA A 174 10.07 -5.26 9.41
N GLY A 175 10.99 -5.18 8.47
CA GLY A 175 11.48 -6.37 7.82
C GLY A 175 12.53 -6.10 6.76
N PHE A 176 12.83 -7.14 6.04
CA PHE A 176 13.72 -7.08 4.89
C PHE A 176 13.18 -7.92 3.74
N GLY A 177 13.70 -7.67 2.55
CA GLY A 177 13.29 -8.41 1.37
C GLY A 177 14.26 -8.27 0.22
N MET A 178 13.91 -8.89 -0.89
CA MET A 178 14.66 -8.83 -2.14
C MET A 178 13.78 -8.27 -3.26
N ARG A 179 14.40 -7.51 -4.13
CA ARG A 179 13.79 -6.92 -5.33
C ARG A 179 14.61 -7.37 -6.52
N PHE A 180 14.00 -8.09 -7.42
CA PHE A 180 14.61 -8.52 -8.67
C PHE A 180 13.78 -7.95 -9.81
N ASN A 181 14.38 -7.03 -10.58
CA ASN A 181 13.70 -6.34 -11.68
C ASN A 181 14.51 -6.50 -12.95
N LEU A 182 13.89 -7.01 -14.00
CA LEU A 182 14.49 -7.11 -15.33
C LEU A 182 13.93 -6.04 -16.27
N PRO A 183 14.72 -5.60 -17.25
CA PRO A 183 14.29 -4.62 -18.26
C PRO A 183 13.11 -5.09 -19.13
N GLU A 184 12.87 -6.40 -19.18
CA GLU A 184 11.77 -7.04 -19.92
C GLU A 184 10.45 -7.02 -19.12
N ASP A 185 10.24 -6.01 -18.27
CA ASP A 185 9.04 -5.79 -17.46
C ASP A 185 8.69 -6.99 -16.55
N PHE A 186 9.70 -7.74 -16.16
CA PHE A 186 9.58 -8.82 -15.20
C PHE A 186 10.13 -8.40 -13.85
N SER A 187 9.32 -8.56 -12.80
CA SER A 187 9.74 -8.27 -11.45
C SER A 187 9.35 -9.36 -10.45
N VAL A 188 10.24 -9.61 -9.49
CA VAL A 188 9.99 -10.47 -8.35
C VAL A 188 10.29 -9.70 -7.07
N ARG A 189 9.38 -9.77 -6.14
CA ARG A 189 9.52 -9.22 -4.81
C ARG A 189 9.32 -10.34 -3.79
N ALA A 190 10.23 -10.47 -2.84
CA ALA A 190 10.12 -11.36 -1.70
C ALA A 190 10.40 -10.57 -0.42
N ASP A 191 9.53 -10.68 0.57
CA ASP A 191 9.64 -9.97 1.86
C ASP A 191 9.46 -10.93 3.02
N LEU A 192 10.18 -10.66 4.12
CA LEU A 192 9.95 -11.21 5.45
C LEU A 192 9.68 -10.05 6.41
N ALA A 193 8.54 -10.05 7.06
CA ALA A 193 8.06 -8.96 7.89
C ALA A 193 7.64 -9.44 9.28
N TRP A 194 7.95 -8.64 10.30
CA TRP A 194 7.60 -8.87 11.69
C TRP A 194 6.66 -7.79 12.21
N PRO A 195 5.58 -8.15 12.92
CA PRO A 195 4.75 -7.19 13.63
C PRO A 195 5.54 -6.57 14.79
N LEU A 196 5.33 -5.27 15.06
CA LEU A 196 6.00 -4.55 16.14
C LEU A 196 5.05 -4.14 17.28
N ASP A 197 3.75 -4.27 17.09
CA ASP A 197 2.75 -3.87 18.09
C ASP A 197 2.10 -5.13 18.74
N ARG A 198 0.87 -5.40 18.41
CA ARG A 198 0.13 -6.56 18.91
C ARG A 198 0.35 -7.82 18.08
N THR A 199 0.06 -8.96 18.66
CA THR A 199 -0.01 -10.23 17.90
C THR A 199 -1.06 -10.10 16.78
N PRO A 200 -0.74 -10.50 15.55
CA PRO A 200 -1.67 -10.56 14.44
C PRO A 200 -2.86 -11.50 14.71
N SER A 201 -3.95 -11.33 13.97
CA SER A 201 -5.17 -12.14 14.15
C SER A 201 -5.01 -13.61 13.75
N ASP A 202 -3.96 -13.93 13.00
CA ASP A 202 -3.59 -15.30 12.61
C ASP A 202 -2.56 -15.95 13.54
N ASP A 203 -2.18 -15.27 14.62
CA ASP A 203 -1.17 -15.68 15.61
C ASP A 203 0.25 -15.86 15.05
N ASP A 204 0.50 -15.49 13.80
CA ASP A 204 1.82 -15.58 13.18
C ASP A 204 2.72 -14.40 13.59
N HIS A 205 3.94 -14.71 14.03
CA HIS A 205 4.94 -13.70 14.43
C HIS A 205 5.82 -13.24 13.26
N MET A 206 5.67 -13.81 12.07
CA MET A 206 6.42 -13.46 10.87
C MET A 206 5.60 -13.77 9.63
N HIS A 207 5.52 -12.83 8.71
CA HIS A 207 4.78 -12.96 7.46
C HIS A 207 5.74 -12.96 6.27
N PRO A 208 5.85 -14.09 5.54
CA PRO A 208 6.52 -14.14 4.24
C PRO A 208 5.58 -13.68 3.13
N TRP A 209 6.09 -12.85 2.22
CA TRP A 209 5.36 -12.39 1.05
C TRP A 209 6.16 -12.61 -0.21
N ILE A 210 5.52 -13.08 -1.26
CA ILE A 210 6.11 -13.20 -2.60
C ILE A 210 5.14 -12.60 -3.61
N ALA A 211 5.64 -11.74 -4.48
CA ALA A 211 4.89 -11.20 -5.61
C ALA A 211 5.74 -11.29 -6.88
N VAL A 212 5.11 -11.71 -7.96
CA VAL A 212 5.70 -11.78 -9.31
C VAL A 212 4.82 -10.97 -10.24
N SER A 213 5.42 -10.10 -11.03
CA SER A 213 4.72 -9.30 -12.04
C SER A 213 5.46 -9.42 -13.37
N LYS A 214 4.69 -9.49 -14.46
CA LYS A 214 5.16 -9.36 -15.83
C LYS A 214 4.15 -8.55 -16.62
N GLU A 215 4.63 -7.51 -17.29
CA GLU A 215 3.84 -6.74 -18.25
C GLU A 215 4.11 -7.29 -19.65
N PHE A 216 3.09 -7.31 -20.52
CA PHE A 216 3.17 -7.85 -21.89
C PHE A 216 2.88 -6.76 -22.90
#